data_3a3a423754868fa8027237a8ca755c62
#
_entry.id   3a3a423754868fa8027237a8ca755c62
#
_cell.length_a   1.000
_cell.length_b   1.000
_cell.length_c   1.000
_cell.angle_alpha   90.00
_cell.angle_beta   90.00
_cell.angle_gamma   90.00
#
_symmetry.space_group_name_H-M   'P 1'
#
loop_
_entity.id
_entity.type
_entity.pdbx_description
1 polymer ?
#
loop_
_entity_poly.entity_id
_entity_poly.type
_entity_poly.pdbx_seq_one_letter_code
_entity_poly.pdbx_strand_id
1 'polypeptide(L)'
;MDVAAKAAIGRGQPVGFILDADKDAHARWDSVCSRMASFKFRILKRDMKAGRIIKSIGKGRVGVWMMPYPNAKSGKLEDFLKELIPDGNKVLPIAQDYVKTVSSVVDEGERFKDIDVEKAEVAAWLSVQDPPGNPYGTAVAAHSFLPDKPLAKKFVAWFKELYSL
;
A
#
# COMPACT_ATOMS: atom_id res chain seq x y z
N MET A 1 9.28 1.27 13.93
CA MET A 1 8.20 2.27 14.12
C MET A 1 8.83 3.47 14.76
N ASP A 2 8.56 4.61 14.18
CA ASP A 2 9.25 5.86 14.41
C ASP A 2 8.95 6.47 15.79
N VAL A 3 9.92 7.16 16.37
CA VAL A 3 9.79 7.97 17.59
C VAL A 3 8.67 9.01 17.42
N ALA A 4 8.51 9.58 16.24
CA ALA A 4 7.46 10.52 15.91
C ALA A 4 6.04 9.93 16.07
N ALA A 5 5.81 8.71 15.60
CA ALA A 5 4.53 8.02 15.77
C ALA A 5 4.19 7.79 17.24
N LYS A 6 5.19 7.39 18.06
CA LYS A 6 5.03 7.21 19.51
C LYS A 6 4.67 8.52 20.19
N ALA A 7 5.34 9.63 19.83
CA ALA A 7 5.07 10.95 20.39
C ALA A 7 3.68 11.46 19.98
N ALA A 8 3.25 11.26 18.73
CA ALA A 8 1.92 11.64 18.24
C ALA A 8 0.81 10.89 18.98
N ILE A 9 0.95 9.57 19.12
CA ILE A 9 0.03 8.73 19.89
C ILE A 9 -0.04 9.18 21.36
N GLY A 10 1.12 9.49 21.96
CA GLY A 10 1.19 10.00 23.35
C GLY A 10 0.45 11.33 23.55
N ARG A 11 0.34 12.16 22.50
CA ARG A 11 -0.41 13.43 22.51
C ARG A 11 -1.88 13.26 22.11
N GLY A 12 -2.36 12.02 21.90
CA GLY A 12 -3.74 11.77 21.48
C GLY A 12 -4.01 12.08 20.02
N GLN A 13 -2.99 12.32 19.20
CA GLN A 13 -3.13 12.59 17.78
C GLN A 13 -3.45 11.30 17.00
N PRO A 14 -4.28 11.37 15.93
CA PRO A 14 -4.49 10.22 15.07
C PRO A 14 -3.21 9.86 14.31
N VAL A 15 -2.93 8.55 14.19
CA VAL A 15 -1.78 8.02 13.46
C VAL A 15 -2.22 6.90 12.54
N GLY A 16 -1.88 7.01 11.25
CA GLY A 16 -2.11 5.98 10.24
C GLY A 16 -0.82 5.22 9.91
N PHE A 17 -0.92 3.89 9.86
CA PHE A 17 0.13 3.02 9.34
C PHE A 17 -0.35 2.41 8.03
N ILE A 18 0.42 2.62 6.97
CA ILE A 18 0.22 1.99 5.66
C ILE A 18 1.38 1.02 5.47
N LEU A 19 1.09 -0.23 5.23
CA LEU A 19 2.06 -1.32 5.21
C LEU A 19 1.77 -2.27 4.05
N ASP A 20 2.81 -2.78 3.42
CA ASP A 20 2.67 -3.88 2.49
C ASP A 20 2.34 -5.18 3.24
N ALA A 21 1.47 -6.00 2.66
CA ALA A 21 1.20 -7.34 3.16
C ALA A 21 2.38 -8.29 2.89
N ASP A 22 3.25 -7.93 1.94
CA ASP A 22 4.36 -8.73 1.46
C ASP A 22 3.92 -10.14 1.00
N LYS A 23 4.63 -11.18 1.42
CA LYS A 23 4.32 -12.57 1.07
C LYS A 23 3.27 -13.20 1.98
N ASP A 24 3.08 -12.66 3.19
CA ASP A 24 2.19 -13.20 4.23
C ASP A 24 1.58 -12.08 5.08
N ALA A 25 0.36 -11.72 4.74
CA ALA A 25 -0.39 -10.69 5.44
C ALA A 25 -0.66 -11.04 6.91
N HIS A 26 -0.80 -12.34 7.25
CA HIS A 26 -1.01 -12.76 8.64
C HIS A 26 0.23 -12.54 9.50
N ALA A 27 1.40 -12.94 9.00
CA ALA A 27 2.67 -12.69 9.68
C ALA A 27 2.93 -11.19 9.85
N ARG A 28 2.61 -10.39 8.81
CA ARG A 28 2.71 -8.92 8.88
C ARG A 28 1.75 -8.35 9.92
N TRP A 29 0.50 -8.83 9.97
CA TRP A 29 -0.48 -8.41 10.96
C TRP A 29 -0.08 -8.77 12.39
N ASP A 30 0.47 -9.95 12.63
CA ASP A 30 1.01 -10.37 13.93
C ASP A 30 2.14 -9.44 14.40
N SER A 31 3.01 -9.02 13.48
CA SER A 31 4.05 -8.02 13.74
C SER A 31 3.44 -6.67 14.14
N VAL A 32 2.38 -6.23 13.45
CA VAL A 32 1.64 -5.01 13.79
C VAL A 32 1.01 -5.13 15.18
N CYS A 33 0.33 -6.23 15.49
CA CYS A 33 -0.29 -6.47 16.79
C CYS A 33 0.74 -6.40 17.93
N SER A 34 1.87 -7.08 17.77
CA SER A 34 2.95 -7.09 18.74
C SER A 34 3.51 -5.68 18.99
N ARG A 35 3.68 -4.92 17.91
CA ARG A 35 4.19 -3.55 17.99
C ARG A 35 3.17 -2.58 18.58
N MET A 36 1.88 -2.72 18.26
CA MET A 36 0.82 -1.92 18.87
C MET A 36 0.68 -2.18 20.37
N ALA A 37 0.87 -3.42 20.81
CA ALA A 37 0.85 -3.77 22.23
C ALA A 37 1.93 -2.98 23.01
N SER A 38 3.10 -2.73 22.45
CA SER A 38 4.14 -1.90 23.09
C SER A 38 3.71 -0.45 23.30
N PHE A 39 2.70 0.04 22.56
CA PHE A 39 2.08 1.36 22.75
C PHE A 39 0.82 1.30 23.63
N LYS A 40 0.56 0.14 24.24
CA LYS A 40 -0.67 -0.12 25.03
C LYS A 40 -1.98 -0.02 24.21
N PHE A 41 -1.89 -0.21 22.88
CA PHE A 41 -3.05 -0.45 22.02
C PHE A 41 -3.25 -1.95 21.84
N ARG A 42 -4.39 -2.46 22.23
CA ARG A 42 -4.72 -3.89 22.07
C ARG A 42 -5.45 -4.10 20.74
N ILE A 43 -4.75 -4.70 19.79
CA ILE A 43 -5.31 -5.21 18.54
C ILE A 43 -5.40 -6.74 18.68
N LEU A 44 -6.53 -7.32 18.31
CA LEU A 44 -6.67 -8.76 18.29
C LEU A 44 -6.29 -9.32 16.93
N LYS A 45 -5.67 -10.50 16.89
CA LYS A 45 -5.31 -11.18 15.63
C LYS A 45 -6.51 -11.36 14.69
N ARG A 46 -7.70 -11.65 15.24
CA ARG A 46 -8.97 -11.76 14.49
C ARG A 46 -9.46 -10.45 13.86
N ASP A 47 -8.88 -9.33 14.23
CA ASP A 47 -9.27 -7.99 13.76
C ASP A 47 -8.56 -7.57 12.49
N MET A 48 -7.87 -8.49 11.81
CA MET A 48 -7.29 -8.24 10.50
C MET A 48 -8.42 -8.02 9.47
N LYS A 49 -8.90 -6.80 9.41
CA LYS A 49 -9.94 -6.34 8.49
C LYS A 49 -9.53 -5.03 7.83
N ALA A 50 -10.16 -4.79 6.72
CA ALA A 50 -10.02 -3.62 5.88
C ALA A 50 -9.99 -2.32 6.68
N GLY A 51 -8.86 -1.59 6.64
CA GLY A 51 -8.76 -0.25 7.19
C GLY A 51 -9.14 -0.18 8.67
N ARG A 52 -8.60 -1.06 9.50
CA ARG A 52 -8.93 -1.06 10.92
C ARG A 52 -8.53 0.25 11.58
N ILE A 53 -9.50 0.93 12.19
CA ILE A 53 -9.26 2.07 13.08
C ILE A 53 -9.52 1.64 14.51
N ILE A 54 -8.56 1.86 15.38
CA ILE A 54 -8.61 1.53 16.78
C ILE A 54 -8.70 2.83 17.57
N LYS A 55 -9.78 2.97 18.34
CA LYS A 55 -9.95 4.09 19.25
C LYS A 55 -9.56 3.62 20.65
N SER A 56 -8.66 4.34 21.31
CA SER A 56 -8.28 4.08 22.71
C SER A 56 -8.60 5.30 23.54
N ILE A 57 -9.26 5.08 24.68
CA ILE A 57 -9.64 6.15 25.60
C ILE A 57 -8.37 6.90 26.02
N GLY A 58 -8.33 8.21 25.80
CA GLY A 58 -7.23 9.08 26.18
C GLY A 58 -5.94 8.95 25.34
N LYS A 59 -5.95 8.12 24.26
CA LYS A 59 -4.73 7.85 23.46
C LYS A 59 -4.86 8.11 21.97
N GLY A 60 -5.92 8.80 21.54
CA GLY A 60 -6.15 9.08 20.13
C GLY A 60 -6.61 7.85 19.34
N ARG A 61 -6.48 7.95 18.02
CA ARG A 61 -6.87 6.90 17.07
C ARG A 61 -5.66 6.38 16.33
N VAL A 62 -5.60 5.07 16.14
CA VAL A 62 -4.60 4.41 15.30
C VAL A 62 -5.31 3.69 14.17
N GLY A 63 -4.95 4.00 12.94
CA GLY A 63 -5.41 3.31 11.76
C GLY A 63 -4.33 2.42 11.18
N VAL A 64 -4.71 1.25 10.66
CA VAL A 64 -3.81 0.36 9.93
C VAL A 64 -4.44 0.01 8.60
N TRP A 65 -3.73 0.26 7.52
CA TRP A 65 -4.09 -0.16 6.17
C TRP A 65 -3.02 -1.10 5.63
N MET A 66 -3.44 -2.28 5.19
CA MET A 66 -2.56 -3.25 4.55
C MET A 66 -2.75 -3.16 3.03
N MET A 67 -1.65 -2.99 2.29
CA MET A 67 -1.67 -3.01 0.82
C MET A 67 -1.73 -4.45 0.29
N PRO A 68 -2.36 -4.67 -0.87
CA PRO A 68 -3.11 -3.70 -1.69
C PRO A 68 -4.48 -3.35 -1.11
N TYR A 69 -5.08 -4.26 -0.40
CA TYR A 69 -6.36 -4.09 0.29
C TYR A 69 -6.36 -4.90 1.58
N PRO A 70 -7.11 -4.47 2.59
CA PRO A 70 -6.94 -4.90 3.97
C PRO A 70 -7.18 -6.38 4.29
N ASN A 71 -7.75 -7.15 3.37
CA ASN A 71 -7.93 -8.60 3.48
C ASN A 71 -7.17 -9.38 2.40
N ALA A 72 -6.20 -8.74 1.74
CA ALA A 72 -5.27 -9.43 0.86
C ALA A 72 -4.45 -10.46 1.66
N LYS A 73 -4.15 -11.61 1.03
CA LYS A 73 -3.27 -12.61 1.62
C LYS A 73 -1.80 -12.24 1.50
N SER A 74 -1.47 -11.47 0.47
CA SER A 74 -0.15 -10.95 0.13
C SER A 74 -0.29 -9.70 -0.74
N GLY A 75 0.80 -9.01 -1.03
CA GLY A 75 0.86 -7.91 -1.99
C GLY A 75 1.52 -6.66 -1.42
N LYS A 76 1.66 -5.67 -2.29
CA LYS A 76 2.41 -4.44 -2.07
C LYS A 76 1.64 -3.22 -2.56
N LEU A 77 2.25 -2.04 -2.41
CA LEU A 77 1.74 -0.77 -2.94
C LEU A 77 1.51 -0.85 -4.45
N GLU A 78 2.41 -1.49 -5.18
CA GLU A 78 2.32 -1.62 -6.63
C GLU A 78 1.06 -2.39 -7.07
N ASP A 79 0.64 -3.40 -6.31
CA ASP A 79 -0.61 -4.12 -6.58
C ASP A 79 -1.82 -3.21 -6.36
N PHE A 80 -1.79 -2.37 -5.32
CA PHE A 80 -2.81 -1.34 -5.12
C PHE A 80 -2.85 -0.36 -6.30
N LEU A 81 -1.69 0.11 -6.78
CA LEU A 81 -1.61 1.05 -7.90
C LEU A 81 -2.09 0.40 -9.21
N LYS A 82 -1.78 -0.87 -9.46
CA LYS A 82 -2.29 -1.60 -10.64
C LYS A 82 -3.83 -1.63 -10.68
N GLU A 83 -4.50 -1.79 -9.53
CA GLU A 83 -5.96 -1.72 -9.44
C GLU A 83 -6.54 -0.33 -9.78
N LEU A 84 -5.72 0.72 -9.73
CA LEU A 84 -6.13 2.09 -10.09
C LEU A 84 -5.91 2.41 -11.56
N ILE A 85 -5.29 1.53 -12.33
CA ILE A 85 -5.14 1.69 -13.78
C ILE A 85 -6.52 1.57 -14.46
N PRO A 86 -6.80 2.36 -15.51
CA PRO A 86 -8.06 2.27 -16.24
C PRO A 86 -8.38 0.86 -16.74
N ASP A 87 -9.63 0.42 -16.61
CA ASP A 87 -10.07 -0.87 -17.13
C ASP A 87 -9.85 -0.94 -18.66
N GLY A 88 -9.38 -2.08 -19.15
CA GLY A 88 -9.08 -2.27 -20.56
C GLY A 88 -7.82 -1.52 -21.04
N ASN A 89 -6.98 -1.04 -20.12
CA ASN A 89 -5.69 -0.44 -20.47
C ASN A 89 -4.84 -1.42 -21.27
N LYS A 90 -4.42 -1.01 -22.48
CA LYS A 90 -3.66 -1.87 -23.40
C LYS A 90 -2.16 -1.88 -23.12
N VAL A 91 -1.66 -0.89 -22.38
CA VAL A 91 -0.23 -0.74 -22.11
C VAL A 91 0.21 -1.65 -20.96
N LEU A 92 -0.64 -1.83 -19.94
CA LEU A 92 -0.27 -2.65 -18.77
C LEU A 92 0.13 -4.10 -19.14
N PRO A 93 -0.62 -4.84 -19.97
CA PRO A 93 -0.20 -6.18 -20.41
C PRO A 93 1.15 -6.17 -21.14
N ILE A 94 1.42 -5.16 -21.97
CA ILE A 94 2.69 -5.00 -22.69
C ILE A 94 3.84 -4.77 -21.70
N ALA A 95 3.63 -3.92 -20.70
CA ALA A 95 4.63 -3.66 -19.65
C ALA A 95 4.93 -4.94 -18.84
N GLN A 96 3.91 -5.73 -18.52
CA GLN A 96 4.04 -7.01 -17.84
C GLN A 96 4.79 -8.04 -18.67
N ASP A 97 4.47 -8.17 -19.96
CA ASP A 97 5.18 -9.07 -20.88
C ASP A 97 6.64 -8.64 -21.08
N TYR A 98 6.92 -7.34 -21.14
CA TYR A 98 8.29 -6.81 -21.18
C TYR A 98 9.07 -7.24 -19.92
N VAL A 99 8.53 -6.98 -18.73
CA VAL A 99 9.18 -7.33 -17.46
C VAL A 99 9.41 -8.83 -17.34
N LYS A 100 8.42 -9.64 -17.72
CA LYS A 100 8.51 -11.11 -17.76
C LYS A 100 9.61 -11.57 -18.72
N THR A 101 9.70 -10.98 -19.92
CA THR A 101 10.73 -11.30 -20.89
C THR A 101 12.12 -10.98 -20.34
N VAL A 102 12.32 -9.78 -19.78
CA VAL A 102 13.58 -9.37 -19.15
C VAL A 102 13.95 -10.36 -18.03
N SER A 103 13.00 -10.76 -17.19
CA SER A 103 13.25 -11.72 -16.10
C SER A 103 13.68 -13.11 -16.59
N SER A 104 13.29 -13.48 -17.81
CA SER A 104 13.59 -14.81 -18.39
C SER A 104 14.92 -14.88 -19.14
N VAL A 105 15.43 -13.74 -19.63
CA VAL A 105 16.61 -13.70 -20.52
C VAL A 105 17.81 -12.96 -19.92
N VAL A 106 17.63 -12.24 -18.82
CA VAL A 106 18.66 -11.45 -18.16
C VAL A 106 18.87 -11.93 -16.74
N ASP A 107 20.11 -12.14 -16.32
CA ASP A 107 20.45 -12.55 -14.98
C ASP A 107 20.06 -11.49 -13.92
N GLU A 108 19.68 -11.90 -12.71
CA GLU A 108 19.22 -11.01 -11.64
C GLU A 108 20.27 -9.94 -11.27
N GLY A 109 21.55 -10.20 -11.49
CA GLY A 109 22.63 -9.23 -11.26
C GLY A 109 22.64 -8.04 -12.23
N GLU A 110 21.99 -8.18 -13.39
CA GLU A 110 21.92 -7.16 -14.47
C GLU A 110 20.54 -6.53 -14.63
N ARG A 111 19.54 -6.99 -13.86
CA ARG A 111 18.17 -6.50 -13.86
C ARG A 111 17.65 -6.25 -12.45
N PHE A 112 16.40 -5.83 -12.33
CA PHE A 112 15.69 -5.76 -11.04
C PHE A 112 15.61 -7.14 -10.36
N LYS A 113 15.54 -7.16 -9.04
CA LYS A 113 15.41 -8.39 -8.25
C LYS A 113 14.00 -8.99 -8.40
N ASP A 114 13.89 -10.30 -8.27
CA ASP A 114 12.59 -10.98 -8.38
C ASP A 114 11.55 -10.47 -7.36
N ILE A 115 12.00 -9.94 -6.23
CA ILE A 115 11.11 -9.30 -5.25
C ILE A 115 10.53 -7.96 -5.73
N ASP A 116 11.12 -7.35 -6.78
CA ASP A 116 10.73 -6.03 -7.30
C ASP A 116 10.01 -6.12 -8.65
N VAL A 117 9.51 -7.30 -9.05
CA VAL A 117 8.80 -7.53 -10.32
C VAL A 117 7.61 -6.57 -10.46
N GLU A 118 6.73 -6.48 -9.46
CA GLU A 118 5.55 -5.61 -9.49
C GLU A 118 5.93 -4.13 -9.64
N LYS A 119 7.03 -3.73 -9.00
CA LYS A 119 7.57 -2.37 -9.12
C LYS A 119 8.11 -2.10 -10.52
N ALA A 120 8.80 -3.08 -11.13
CA ALA A 120 9.28 -2.98 -12.51
C ALA A 120 8.12 -2.88 -13.50
N GLU A 121 7.02 -3.64 -13.30
CA GLU A 121 5.81 -3.58 -14.13
C GLU A 121 5.17 -2.18 -14.09
N VAL A 122 4.96 -1.62 -12.89
CA VAL A 122 4.39 -0.27 -12.74
C VAL A 122 5.33 0.79 -13.32
N ALA A 123 6.64 0.67 -13.13
CA ALA A 123 7.62 1.59 -13.70
C ALA A 123 7.63 1.51 -15.22
N ALA A 124 7.62 0.32 -15.82
CA ALA A 124 7.52 0.13 -17.26
C ALA A 124 6.22 0.72 -17.83
N TRP A 125 5.10 0.51 -17.16
CA TRP A 125 3.83 1.12 -17.55
C TRP A 125 3.88 2.65 -17.48
N LEU A 126 4.45 3.24 -16.42
CA LEU A 126 4.58 4.69 -16.25
C LEU A 126 5.53 5.31 -17.26
N SER A 127 6.52 4.56 -17.79
CA SER A 127 7.49 5.07 -18.74
C SER A 127 6.90 5.57 -20.06
N VAL A 128 5.66 5.16 -20.37
CA VAL A 128 4.93 5.52 -21.60
C VAL A 128 3.64 6.29 -21.34
N GLN A 129 3.41 6.74 -20.11
CA GLN A 129 2.31 7.66 -19.79
C GLN A 129 2.70 9.12 -20.15
N ASP A 130 1.77 10.03 -20.11
CA ASP A 130 2.00 11.47 -20.33
C ASP A 130 1.88 12.25 -19.00
N PRO A 131 2.96 12.89 -18.53
CA PRO A 131 4.33 12.77 -18.97
C PRO A 131 4.97 11.43 -18.57
N PRO A 132 5.97 10.95 -19.35
CA PRO A 132 6.57 9.64 -19.11
C PRO A 132 7.40 9.59 -17.83
N GLY A 133 7.35 8.44 -17.13
CA GLY A 133 8.22 8.16 -15.98
C GLY A 133 7.88 8.94 -14.71
N ASN A 134 6.66 9.45 -14.57
CA ASN A 134 6.23 10.14 -13.36
C ASN A 134 6.41 9.28 -12.11
N PRO A 135 6.90 9.87 -11.00
CA PRO A 135 6.78 9.25 -9.67
C PRO A 135 5.31 8.96 -9.32
N TYR A 136 5.06 7.95 -8.50
CA TYR A 136 3.69 7.50 -8.17
C TYR A 136 2.76 8.64 -7.74
N GLY A 137 3.21 9.50 -6.82
CA GLY A 137 2.42 10.63 -6.35
C GLY A 137 2.06 11.64 -7.46
N THR A 138 3.01 11.93 -8.35
CA THR A 138 2.80 12.79 -9.52
C THR A 138 1.86 12.12 -10.52
N ALA A 139 2.00 10.81 -10.75
CA ALA A 139 1.13 10.05 -11.65
C ALA A 139 -0.33 10.02 -11.15
N VAL A 140 -0.55 9.97 -9.82
CA VAL A 140 -1.89 10.13 -9.23
C VAL A 140 -2.44 11.53 -9.51
N ALA A 141 -1.65 12.58 -9.31
CA ALA A 141 -2.06 13.96 -9.57
C ALA A 141 -2.32 14.23 -11.07
N ALA A 142 -1.58 13.57 -11.95
CA ALA A 142 -1.75 13.62 -13.42
C ALA A 142 -2.87 12.72 -13.94
N HIS A 143 -3.64 12.06 -13.05
CA HIS A 143 -4.72 11.13 -13.41
C HIS A 143 -4.30 9.92 -14.25
N SER A 144 -3.01 9.54 -14.25
CA SER A 144 -2.58 8.26 -14.81
C SER A 144 -3.19 7.08 -14.04
N PHE A 145 -3.32 7.23 -12.72
CA PHE A 145 -4.10 6.35 -11.85
C PHE A 145 -5.46 6.99 -11.55
N LEU A 146 -6.54 6.21 -11.61
CA LEU A 146 -7.90 6.70 -11.43
C LEU A 146 -8.29 6.77 -9.94
N PRO A 147 -8.52 7.98 -9.38
CA PRO A 147 -8.86 8.14 -7.97
C PRO A 147 -10.30 7.73 -7.64
N ASP A 148 -11.15 7.52 -8.64
CA ASP A 148 -12.56 7.15 -8.51
C ASP A 148 -12.80 5.63 -8.46
N LYS A 149 -11.77 4.81 -8.65
CA LYS A 149 -11.84 3.36 -8.51
C LYS A 149 -12.32 2.96 -7.10
N PRO A 150 -13.07 1.86 -6.96
CA PRO A 150 -13.63 1.44 -5.67
C PRO A 150 -12.58 1.28 -4.56
N LEU A 151 -11.39 0.80 -4.91
CA LEU A 151 -10.31 0.59 -3.95
C LEU A 151 -9.72 1.92 -3.46
N ALA A 152 -9.52 2.89 -4.35
CA ALA A 152 -9.09 4.24 -3.99
C ALA A 152 -10.11 4.93 -3.07
N LYS A 153 -11.42 4.85 -3.41
CA LYS A 153 -12.49 5.38 -2.57
C LYS A 153 -12.51 4.78 -1.16
N LYS A 154 -12.28 3.47 -1.04
CA LYS A 154 -12.18 2.80 0.27
C LYS A 154 -10.98 3.30 1.08
N PHE A 155 -9.83 3.47 0.42
CA PHE A 155 -8.63 4.00 1.08
C PHE A 155 -8.85 5.44 1.55
N VAL A 156 -9.42 6.29 0.70
CA VAL A 156 -9.73 7.69 1.04
C VAL A 156 -10.76 7.77 2.17
N ALA A 157 -11.81 6.94 2.16
CA ALA A 157 -12.79 6.88 3.23
C ALA A 157 -12.15 6.48 4.57
N TRP A 158 -11.29 5.46 4.57
CA TRP A 158 -10.51 5.09 5.76
C TRP A 158 -9.64 6.23 6.27
N PHE A 159 -8.96 6.93 5.37
CA PHE A 159 -8.09 8.06 5.73
C PHE A 159 -8.92 9.20 6.35
N LYS A 160 -10.02 9.57 5.71
CA LYS A 160 -10.93 10.61 6.23
C LYS A 160 -11.51 10.24 7.59
N GLU A 161 -11.95 8.99 7.79
CA GLU A 161 -12.45 8.52 9.08
C GLU A 161 -11.37 8.60 10.17
N LEU A 162 -10.13 8.19 9.84
CA LEU A 162 -9.01 8.22 10.78
C LEU A 162 -8.71 9.64 11.28
N TYR A 163 -8.69 10.61 10.38
CA TYR A 163 -8.33 12.00 10.68
C TYR A 163 -9.53 12.93 10.93
N SER A 164 -10.76 12.43 10.83
CA SER A 164 -12.01 13.21 10.98
C SER A 164 -12.14 14.36 9.97
N LEU A 165 -11.83 14.09 8.69
CA LEU A 165 -11.91 15.01 7.58
C LEU A 165 -13.26 14.90 6.84
#